data_fd5268c91d9a01de344f8348c035910b
#
_entry.id   fd5268c91d9a01de344f8348c035910b
#
_cell.length_a   1.000
_cell.length_b   1.000
_cell.length_c   1.000
_cell.angle_alpha   90.00
_cell.angle_beta   90.00
_cell.angle_gamma   90.00
#
_symmetry.space_group_name_H-M   'P 1'
#
loop_
_entity.id
_entity.type
_entity.pdbx_description
1 polymer ?
#
loop_
_entity_poly.entity_id
_entity_poly.type
_entity_poly.pdbx_seq_one_letter_code
_entity_poly.pdbx_strand_id
1 'polypeptide(L)'
;RFFDAAGDYIFLIDEAHNLPDRARAMYSARFCKSSLTDARRAIGKGKSALKTALTKADRGFLEARRAVTKLAPRRGSAPTEPPAEDLTQQTSLLDTEPAEAAFPLPEPLLARDGTVFLQELPKELLRLLFSLQPPLQDWLEANPEADAHAQLLELYFAVQDITRAAERYDAHFVTQLTARGSELEWELLCLDPAPFVDASLAAGRAAALFSATLTPPGYYRSVLGCPDARAVALESPFPPEHLGLYCLPGISTRYRDRE
;
A
#
# COMPACT_ATOMS: atom_id res chain seq x y z
N ARG A 1 -5.12 -11.23 -19.17
CA ARG A 1 -3.96 -10.42 -19.58
C ARG A 1 -3.88 -10.47 -21.09
N PHE A 2 -4.14 -9.32 -21.77
CA PHE A 2 -4.11 -9.25 -23.24
C PHE A 2 -2.71 -8.94 -23.80
N PHE A 3 -1.76 -8.51 -22.95
CA PHE A 3 -0.45 -8.00 -23.35
C PHE A 3 0.68 -8.66 -22.57
N ASP A 4 0.65 -9.99 -22.42
CA ASP A 4 1.69 -10.73 -21.70
C ASP A 4 2.98 -10.94 -22.54
N ALA A 5 2.92 -10.63 -23.85
CA ALA A 5 4.06 -10.67 -24.76
C ALA A 5 4.10 -9.41 -25.62
N ALA A 6 5.31 -9.03 -26.04
CA ALA A 6 5.48 -7.97 -27.03
C ALA A 6 4.79 -8.36 -28.34
N GLY A 7 4.10 -7.41 -28.96
CA GLY A 7 3.32 -7.64 -30.17
C GLY A 7 3.14 -6.40 -31.04
N ASP A 8 2.48 -6.56 -32.18
CA ASP A 8 2.21 -5.47 -33.13
C ASP A 8 1.01 -4.62 -32.68
N TYR A 9 1.05 -4.16 -31.41
CA TYR A 9 0.02 -3.30 -30.83
C TYR A 9 0.38 -1.83 -31.01
N ILE A 10 -0.65 -1.00 -31.18
CA ILE A 10 -0.54 0.46 -31.06
C ILE A 10 -1.41 0.87 -29.88
N PHE A 11 -0.80 1.47 -28.86
CA PHE A 11 -1.52 2.00 -27.73
C PHE A 11 -2.03 3.40 -28.03
N LEU A 12 -3.34 3.61 -27.88
CA LEU A 12 -3.97 4.92 -27.92
C LEU A 12 -4.54 5.20 -26.54
N ILE A 13 -3.91 6.12 -25.81
CA ILE A 13 -4.24 6.40 -24.39
C ILE A 13 -4.78 7.81 -24.31
N ASP A 14 -6.10 7.89 -24.11
CA ASP A 14 -6.81 9.13 -23.85
C ASP A 14 -6.75 9.50 -22.36
N GLU A 15 -6.91 10.77 -22.06
CA GLU A 15 -6.79 11.33 -20.71
C GLU A 15 -5.48 10.92 -20.02
N ALA A 16 -4.39 10.88 -20.77
CA ALA A 16 -3.11 10.37 -20.33
C ALA A 16 -2.50 11.16 -19.15
N HIS A 17 -3.03 12.34 -18.85
CA HIS A 17 -2.66 13.10 -17.65
C HIS A 17 -2.98 12.36 -16.34
N ASN A 18 -3.95 11.41 -16.36
CA ASN A 18 -4.31 10.58 -15.21
C ASN A 18 -3.44 9.31 -15.09
N LEU A 19 -2.68 8.96 -16.14
CA LEU A 19 -1.93 7.71 -16.19
C LEU A 19 -0.88 7.58 -15.07
N PRO A 20 -0.12 8.63 -14.69
CA PRO A 20 0.84 8.53 -13.59
C PRO A 20 0.19 8.13 -12.26
N ASP A 21 -0.94 8.73 -11.90
CA ASP A 21 -1.62 8.41 -10.63
C ASP A 21 -2.26 7.02 -10.66
N ARG A 22 -2.85 6.64 -11.80
CA ARG A 22 -3.38 5.29 -12.00
C ARG A 22 -2.28 4.23 -11.95
N ALA A 23 -1.13 4.51 -12.55
CA ALA A 23 0.02 3.61 -12.50
C ALA A 23 0.58 3.50 -11.07
N ARG A 24 0.74 4.61 -10.34
CA ARG A 24 1.09 4.56 -8.91
C ARG A 24 0.15 3.66 -8.12
N ALA A 25 -1.15 3.85 -8.27
CA ALA A 25 -2.15 3.02 -7.59
C ALA A 25 -2.07 1.54 -7.98
N MET A 26 -1.81 1.25 -9.26
CA MET A 26 -1.74 -0.12 -9.79
C MET A 26 -0.49 -0.88 -9.34
N TYR A 27 0.63 -0.19 -9.17
CA TYR A 27 1.90 -0.78 -8.70
C TYR A 27 2.04 -0.75 -7.18
N SER A 28 1.26 0.07 -6.48
CA SER A 28 1.20 0.07 -5.02
C SER A 28 0.31 -1.06 -4.51
N ALA A 29 0.56 -1.50 -3.27
CA ALA A 29 -0.26 -2.50 -2.61
C ALA A 29 -0.41 -2.17 -1.13
N ARG A 30 -1.53 -2.60 -0.54
CA ARG A 30 -1.87 -2.36 0.85
C ARG A 30 -2.32 -3.64 1.53
N PHE A 31 -1.90 -3.83 2.78
CA PHE A 31 -2.31 -4.94 3.61
C PHE A 31 -2.66 -4.46 5.02
N CYS A 32 -3.80 -4.92 5.54
CA CYS A 32 -4.29 -4.57 6.87
C CYS A 32 -4.24 -5.77 7.80
N LYS A 33 -3.76 -5.59 9.03
CA LYS A 33 -3.73 -6.65 10.04
C LYS A 33 -5.12 -7.22 10.34
N SER A 34 -6.17 -6.39 10.30
CA SER A 34 -7.57 -6.82 10.51
C SER A 34 -7.96 -7.98 9.60
N SER A 35 -7.50 -8.01 8.34
CA SER A 35 -7.78 -9.11 7.41
C SER A 35 -7.37 -10.49 7.96
N LEU A 36 -6.25 -10.56 8.69
CA LEU A 36 -5.81 -11.80 9.36
C LEU A 36 -6.72 -12.18 10.51
N THR A 37 -7.12 -11.20 11.32
CA THR A 37 -7.99 -11.41 12.47
C THR A 37 -9.38 -11.87 12.04
N ASP A 38 -9.93 -11.27 11.00
CA ASP A 38 -11.25 -11.57 10.48
C ASP A 38 -11.29 -12.94 9.81
N ALA A 39 -10.28 -13.27 8.98
CA ALA A 39 -10.14 -14.60 8.40
C ALA A 39 -10.03 -15.69 9.49
N ARG A 40 -9.28 -15.43 10.56
CA ARG A 40 -9.16 -16.36 11.70
C ARG A 40 -10.48 -16.57 12.44
N ARG A 41 -11.33 -15.55 12.50
CA ARG A 41 -12.69 -15.66 13.08
C ARG A 41 -13.62 -16.46 12.16
N ALA A 42 -13.56 -16.22 10.84
CA ALA A 42 -14.39 -16.85 9.86
C ALA A 42 -14.22 -18.38 9.81
N ILE A 43 -12.99 -18.90 9.92
CA ILE A 43 -12.74 -20.35 9.93
C ILE A 43 -13.12 -21.04 11.24
N GLY A 44 -13.60 -20.29 12.25
CA GLY A 44 -14.17 -20.83 13.47
C GLY A 44 -13.20 -21.56 14.40
N LYS A 45 -13.77 -22.46 15.24
CA LYS A 45 -13.01 -23.25 16.23
C LYS A 45 -12.53 -24.55 15.59
N GLY A 46 -11.23 -24.82 15.58
CA GLY A 46 -10.62 -26.04 15.06
C GLY A 46 -9.11 -25.90 14.94
N LYS A 47 -8.39 -27.01 14.88
CA LYS A 47 -6.95 -27.03 14.56
C LYS A 47 -6.79 -27.31 13.07
N SER A 48 -6.24 -26.35 12.31
CA SER A 48 -5.88 -26.54 10.91
C SER A 48 -4.54 -25.87 10.62
N ALA A 49 -3.88 -26.28 9.55
CA ALA A 49 -2.63 -25.65 9.10
C ALA A 49 -2.84 -24.17 8.84
N LEU A 50 -3.94 -23.80 8.17
CA LEU A 50 -4.32 -22.42 7.92
C LEU A 50 -4.47 -21.62 9.21
N LYS A 51 -5.17 -22.14 10.22
CA LYS A 51 -5.38 -21.43 11.49
C LYS A 51 -4.08 -21.18 12.23
N THR A 52 -3.16 -22.13 12.19
CA THR A 52 -1.82 -21.99 12.76
C THR A 52 -1.04 -20.90 12.04
N ALA A 53 -1.06 -20.89 10.70
CA ALA A 53 -0.41 -19.87 9.89
C ALA A 53 -1.00 -18.48 10.12
N LEU A 54 -2.33 -18.34 10.14
CA LEU A 54 -3.02 -17.07 10.46
C LEU A 54 -2.67 -16.57 11.85
N THR A 55 -2.61 -17.44 12.85
CA THR A 55 -2.25 -17.04 14.22
C THR A 55 -0.81 -16.55 14.30
N LYS A 56 0.11 -17.22 13.60
CA LYS A 56 1.52 -16.81 13.52
C LYS A 56 1.66 -15.46 12.82
N ALA A 57 0.98 -15.27 11.70
CA ALA A 57 0.99 -14.01 10.96
C ALA A 57 0.39 -12.86 11.81
N ASP A 58 -0.79 -13.05 12.41
CA ASP A 58 -1.45 -12.07 13.27
C ASP A 58 -0.56 -11.62 14.45
N ARG A 59 0.14 -12.59 15.08
CA ARG A 59 1.11 -12.30 16.15
C ARG A 59 2.28 -11.46 15.63
N GLY A 60 2.89 -11.80 14.50
CA GLY A 60 4.00 -11.05 13.93
C GLY A 60 3.58 -9.62 13.53
N PHE A 61 2.39 -9.45 12.97
CA PHE A 61 1.83 -8.12 12.69
C PHE A 61 1.55 -7.32 13.96
N LEU A 62 1.14 -7.97 15.04
CA LEU A 62 0.98 -7.30 16.35
C LEU A 62 2.34 -6.84 16.91
N GLU A 63 3.38 -7.64 16.81
CA GLU A 63 4.74 -7.30 17.23
C GLU A 63 5.31 -6.14 16.38
N ALA A 64 5.14 -6.19 15.06
CA ALA A 64 5.51 -5.10 14.16
C ALA A 64 4.76 -3.79 14.50
N ARG A 65 3.45 -3.86 14.80
CA ARG A 65 2.67 -2.70 15.25
C ARG A 65 3.27 -2.08 16.51
N ARG A 66 3.66 -2.89 17.50
CA ARG A 66 4.30 -2.42 18.72
C ARG A 66 5.64 -1.73 18.43
N ALA A 67 6.44 -2.29 17.49
CA ALA A 67 7.69 -1.69 17.04
C ALA A 67 7.46 -0.33 16.38
N VAL A 68 6.48 -0.23 15.46
CA VAL A 68 6.08 1.04 14.81
C VAL A 68 5.64 2.08 15.86
N THR A 69 4.84 1.67 16.85
CA THR A 69 4.39 2.60 17.91
C THR A 69 5.55 3.12 18.76
N LYS A 70 6.58 2.30 19.01
CA LYS A 70 7.80 2.73 19.73
C LYS A 70 8.63 3.70 18.90
N LEU A 71 8.75 3.46 17.58
CA LEU A 71 9.55 4.31 16.68
C LEU A 71 8.85 5.65 16.37
N ALA A 72 7.53 5.66 16.29
CA ALA A 72 6.73 6.82 15.92
C ALA A 72 5.60 7.07 16.93
N PRO A 73 5.88 7.53 18.16
CA PRO A 73 4.85 7.82 19.15
C PRO A 73 3.94 8.95 18.66
N ARG A 74 2.63 8.81 18.91
CA ARG A 74 1.65 9.85 18.56
C ARG A 74 1.79 11.06 19.48
N ARG A 75 1.68 12.26 18.92
CA ARG A 75 1.58 13.49 19.69
C ARG A 75 0.31 13.43 20.55
N GLY A 76 0.48 13.45 21.87
CA GLY A 76 -0.62 13.45 22.85
C GLY A 76 -0.91 12.10 23.53
N SER A 77 -0.24 11.00 23.19
CA SER A 77 -0.11 9.87 24.09
C SER A 77 1.02 10.16 25.06
N ALA A 78 0.71 10.76 26.20
CA ALA A 78 1.63 10.75 27.33
C ALA A 78 2.05 9.29 27.59
N PRO A 79 3.33 9.00 27.88
CA PRO A 79 3.69 7.70 28.44
C PRO A 79 2.78 7.49 29.65
N THR A 80 2.01 6.42 29.67
CA THR A 80 1.37 5.98 30.90
C THR A 80 2.53 5.65 31.81
N GLU A 81 2.84 6.56 32.74
CA GLU A 81 3.74 6.24 33.83
C GLU A 81 3.20 4.96 34.47
N PRO A 82 4.06 3.97 34.72
CA PRO A 82 3.65 2.83 35.53
C PRO A 82 3.10 3.37 36.85
N PRO A 83 1.99 2.83 37.37
CA PRO A 83 1.47 3.26 38.68
C PRO A 83 2.61 3.18 39.68
N ALA A 84 2.77 4.23 40.51
CA ALA A 84 3.77 4.30 41.56
C ALA A 84 3.64 3.03 42.40
N GLU A 85 4.64 2.16 42.32
CA GLU A 85 4.70 0.93 43.11
C GLU A 85 4.81 1.32 44.57
N ASP A 86 3.82 0.85 45.32
CA ASP A 86 3.84 0.81 46.79
C ASP A 86 5.01 -0.08 47.26
N LEU A 87 6.01 0.53 47.89
CA LEU A 87 7.29 -0.05 48.28
C LEU A 87 7.13 -1.03 49.46
N THR A 88 6.24 -2.02 49.38
CA THR A 88 6.14 -3.08 50.38
C THR A 88 5.63 -4.39 49.76
N GLN A 89 6.43 -5.03 48.92
CA GLN A 89 6.39 -6.49 48.80
C GLN A 89 7.73 -7.04 48.32
N GLN A 90 8.27 -7.90 49.15
CA GLN A 90 9.54 -8.59 48.99
C GLN A 90 9.58 -9.45 47.74
N THR A 91 10.54 -9.17 46.96
CA THR A 91 11.28 -9.85 45.92
C THR A 91 11.21 -11.38 45.93
N SER A 92 10.63 -11.96 44.92
CA SER A 92 11.04 -13.23 44.34
C SER A 92 11.98 -12.94 43.20
N LEU A 93 13.26 -13.17 43.40
CA LEU A 93 14.36 -13.10 42.42
C LEU A 93 14.33 -14.37 41.54
N LEU A 94 13.42 -14.49 40.63
CA LEU A 94 13.49 -15.53 39.57
C LEU A 94 12.27 -15.38 38.62
N ASP A 95 12.21 -14.34 37.80
CA ASP A 95 11.49 -14.33 36.51
C ASP A 95 11.86 -13.05 35.78
N THR A 96 13.13 -12.94 35.40
CA THR A 96 13.51 -12.04 34.30
C THR A 96 13.09 -12.75 33.05
N GLU A 97 11.88 -12.50 32.56
CA GLU A 97 11.54 -12.85 31.18
C GLU A 97 12.60 -12.23 30.28
N PRO A 98 13.18 -13.02 29.35
CA PRO A 98 14.15 -12.49 28.42
C PRO A 98 13.47 -11.34 27.66
N ALA A 99 14.09 -10.17 27.64
CA ALA A 99 13.63 -9.01 26.90
C ALA A 99 13.20 -9.47 25.50
N GLU A 100 11.88 -9.45 25.22
CA GLU A 100 11.31 -9.89 23.95
C GLU A 100 12.07 -9.17 22.85
N ALA A 101 12.80 -9.92 22.02
CA ALA A 101 13.61 -9.37 20.94
C ALA A 101 12.69 -8.49 20.08
N ALA A 102 13.01 -7.22 19.95
CA ALA A 102 12.19 -6.27 19.21
C ALA A 102 11.97 -6.80 17.79
N PHE A 103 10.74 -6.68 17.27
CA PHE A 103 10.43 -7.10 15.91
C PHE A 103 11.41 -6.42 14.93
N PRO A 104 12.11 -7.16 14.05
CA PRO A 104 13.16 -6.60 13.21
C PRO A 104 12.57 -5.77 12.06
N LEU A 105 12.50 -4.46 12.25
CA LEU A 105 12.20 -3.50 11.18
C LEU A 105 13.49 -2.92 10.63
N PRO A 106 13.55 -2.61 9.31
CA PRO A 106 14.62 -1.81 8.73
C PRO A 106 14.73 -0.43 9.38
N GLU A 107 15.87 0.24 9.17
CA GLU A 107 16.07 1.60 9.65
C GLU A 107 15.05 2.57 9.00
N PRO A 108 14.35 3.38 9.77
CA PRO A 108 13.33 4.27 9.23
C PRO A 108 13.96 5.50 8.54
N LEU A 109 13.46 5.83 7.35
CA LEU A 109 13.70 7.11 6.69
C LEU A 109 13.03 8.26 7.45
N LEU A 110 11.82 8.00 7.95
CA LEU A 110 11.00 8.96 8.70
C LEU A 110 10.08 8.19 9.64
N ALA A 111 9.94 8.71 10.85
CA ALA A 111 9.01 8.17 11.85
C ALA A 111 8.24 9.34 12.51
N ARG A 112 6.92 9.35 12.39
CA ARG A 112 6.07 10.42 12.92
C ARG A 112 4.62 9.98 13.09
N ASP A 113 4.00 10.39 14.21
CA ASP A 113 2.56 10.29 14.48
C ASP A 113 1.94 8.90 14.22
N GLY A 114 2.63 7.84 14.62
CA GLY A 114 2.18 6.45 14.43
C GLY A 114 2.50 5.87 13.05
N THR A 115 3.25 6.59 12.21
CA THR A 115 3.65 6.15 10.88
C THR A 115 5.17 6.11 10.75
N VAL A 116 5.67 5.04 10.12
CA VAL A 116 7.09 4.84 9.82
C VAL A 116 7.24 4.60 8.32
N PHE A 117 8.18 5.30 7.70
CA PHE A 117 8.56 5.10 6.31
C PHE A 117 9.92 4.41 6.25
N LEU A 118 10.04 3.37 5.41
CA LEU A 118 11.24 2.56 5.25
C LEU A 118 11.62 2.53 3.76
N GLN A 119 12.94 2.60 3.48
CA GLN A 119 13.43 2.38 2.11
C GLN A 119 13.44 0.89 1.76
N GLU A 120 13.55 0.02 2.75
CA GLU A 120 13.62 -1.42 2.55
C GLU A 120 12.30 -2.11 2.90
N LEU A 121 12.10 -3.28 2.31
CA LEU A 121 10.99 -4.16 2.67
C LEU A 121 11.15 -4.72 4.09
N PRO A 122 10.09 -4.76 4.90
CA PRO A 122 10.07 -5.48 6.17
C PRO A 122 10.03 -6.99 5.91
N LYS A 123 11.20 -7.58 5.68
CA LYS A 123 11.37 -8.98 5.23
C LYS A 123 10.62 -9.99 6.10
N GLU A 124 10.55 -9.73 7.41
CA GLU A 124 9.85 -10.64 8.33
C GLU A 124 8.34 -10.63 8.11
N LEU A 125 7.72 -9.46 7.90
CA LEU A 125 6.29 -9.37 7.54
C LEU A 125 6.02 -10.07 6.21
N LEU A 126 6.89 -9.87 5.23
CA LEU A 126 6.77 -10.50 3.92
C LEU A 126 6.85 -12.02 4.05
N ARG A 127 7.81 -12.54 4.83
CA ARG A 127 7.97 -13.99 5.08
C ARG A 127 6.74 -14.60 5.74
N LEU A 128 6.10 -13.88 6.67
CA LEU A 128 4.85 -14.33 7.29
C LEU A 128 3.73 -14.47 6.27
N LEU A 129 3.56 -13.51 5.36
CA LEU A 129 2.56 -13.58 4.31
C LEU A 129 2.85 -14.67 3.28
N PHE A 130 4.11 -14.85 2.87
CA PHE A 130 4.50 -15.97 2.01
C PHE A 130 4.18 -17.33 2.65
N SER A 131 4.43 -17.48 3.95
CA SER A 131 4.13 -18.74 4.66
C SER A 131 2.63 -19.02 4.80
N LEU A 132 1.79 -17.99 4.62
CA LEU A 132 0.34 -18.10 4.68
C LEU A 132 -0.28 -18.58 3.35
N GLN A 133 0.38 -18.33 2.22
CA GLN A 133 -0.18 -18.61 0.89
C GLN A 133 -0.55 -20.08 0.68
N PRO A 134 0.34 -21.07 0.90
CA PRO A 134 0.01 -22.48 0.62
C PRO A 134 -1.18 -22.99 1.44
N PRO A 135 -1.21 -22.86 2.79
CA PRO A 135 -2.34 -23.35 3.56
C PRO A 135 -3.65 -22.59 3.30
N LEU A 136 -3.58 -21.34 2.80
CA LEU A 136 -4.75 -20.56 2.40
C LEU A 136 -5.32 -21.07 1.07
N GLN A 137 -4.45 -21.36 0.11
CA GLN A 137 -4.84 -21.93 -1.18
C GLN A 137 -5.45 -23.32 -0.99
N ASP A 138 -4.77 -24.21 -0.26
CA ASP A 138 -5.27 -25.56 0.04
C ASP A 138 -6.65 -25.53 0.68
N TRP A 139 -6.88 -24.57 1.59
CA TRP A 139 -8.17 -24.43 2.25
C TRP A 139 -9.26 -23.96 1.29
N LEU A 140 -8.97 -22.97 0.44
CA LEU A 140 -9.92 -22.43 -0.56
C LEU A 140 -10.33 -23.52 -1.56
N GLU A 141 -9.38 -24.33 -2.03
CA GLU A 141 -9.66 -25.44 -2.95
C GLU A 141 -10.50 -26.55 -2.29
N ALA A 142 -10.25 -26.84 -1.01
CA ALA A 142 -10.98 -27.87 -0.27
C ALA A 142 -12.38 -27.44 0.21
N ASN A 143 -12.70 -26.13 0.27
CA ASN A 143 -13.91 -25.60 0.87
C ASN A 143 -14.61 -24.54 -0.02
N PRO A 144 -14.99 -24.85 -1.27
CA PRO A 144 -15.55 -23.85 -2.20
C PRO A 144 -16.91 -23.32 -1.76
N GLU A 145 -17.70 -24.10 -1.02
CA GLU A 145 -19.06 -23.74 -0.58
C GLU A 145 -19.13 -23.27 0.88
N ALA A 146 -17.97 -23.07 1.53
CA ALA A 146 -17.97 -22.64 2.93
C ALA A 146 -18.34 -21.15 3.07
N ASP A 147 -19.10 -20.78 4.11
CA ASP A 147 -19.49 -19.40 4.41
C ASP A 147 -18.27 -18.45 4.50
N ALA A 148 -17.14 -18.96 4.95
CA ALA A 148 -15.89 -18.21 5.06
C ALA A 148 -15.15 -18.06 3.73
N HIS A 149 -15.55 -18.75 2.65
CA HIS A 149 -14.79 -18.81 1.39
C HIS A 149 -14.55 -17.42 0.79
N ALA A 150 -15.57 -16.59 0.66
CA ALA A 150 -15.46 -15.25 0.09
C ALA A 150 -14.44 -14.39 0.87
N GLN A 151 -14.51 -14.42 2.20
CA GLN A 151 -13.61 -13.64 3.05
C GLN A 151 -12.16 -14.12 3.00
N LEU A 152 -11.94 -15.44 2.91
CA LEU A 152 -10.59 -15.98 2.75
C LEU A 152 -10.04 -15.73 1.34
N LEU A 153 -10.89 -15.67 0.33
CA LEU A 153 -10.52 -15.30 -1.03
C LEU A 153 -10.06 -13.83 -1.10
N GLU A 154 -10.74 -12.92 -0.39
CA GLU A 154 -10.30 -11.53 -0.26
C GLU A 154 -8.92 -11.44 0.41
N LEU A 155 -8.70 -12.20 1.50
CA LEU A 155 -7.38 -12.27 2.12
C LEU A 155 -6.32 -12.83 1.16
N TYR A 156 -6.65 -13.87 0.38
CA TYR A 156 -5.75 -14.43 -0.62
C TYR A 156 -5.32 -13.39 -1.64
N PHE A 157 -6.25 -12.62 -2.18
CA PHE A 157 -5.91 -11.55 -3.13
C PHE A 157 -5.09 -10.43 -2.46
N ALA A 158 -5.41 -10.02 -1.24
CA ALA A 158 -4.62 -9.02 -0.51
C ALA A 158 -3.16 -9.48 -0.28
N VAL A 159 -2.96 -10.76 0.06
CA VAL A 159 -1.62 -11.36 0.19
C VAL A 159 -0.92 -11.41 -1.16
N GLN A 160 -1.62 -11.77 -2.23
CA GLN A 160 -1.06 -11.80 -3.59
C GLN A 160 -0.65 -10.41 -4.07
N ASP A 161 -1.44 -9.39 -3.79
CA ASP A 161 -1.15 -8.01 -4.24
C ASP A 161 0.11 -7.47 -3.56
N ILE A 162 0.22 -7.64 -2.23
CA ILE A 162 1.43 -7.24 -1.50
C ILE A 162 2.67 -8.00 -1.96
N THR A 163 2.56 -9.31 -2.22
CA THR A 163 3.70 -10.11 -2.68
C THR A 163 4.15 -9.75 -4.09
N ARG A 164 3.21 -9.50 -5.01
CA ARG A 164 3.53 -9.01 -6.37
C ARG A 164 4.17 -7.62 -6.37
N ALA A 165 3.71 -6.72 -5.49
CA ALA A 165 4.34 -5.41 -5.35
C ALA A 165 5.76 -5.55 -4.78
N ALA A 166 5.95 -6.46 -3.80
CA ALA A 166 7.26 -6.74 -3.22
C ALA A 166 8.27 -7.32 -4.23
N GLU A 167 7.81 -8.13 -5.20
CA GLU A 167 8.65 -8.64 -6.29
C GLU A 167 9.22 -7.55 -7.21
N ARG A 168 8.51 -6.41 -7.30
CA ARG A 168 8.90 -5.26 -8.13
C ARG A 168 9.58 -4.16 -7.32
N TYR A 169 9.67 -4.35 -6.01
CA TYR A 169 10.15 -3.33 -5.09
C TYR A 169 11.62 -2.97 -5.33
N ASP A 170 11.86 -1.72 -5.63
CA ASP A 170 13.18 -1.15 -5.89
C ASP A 170 13.27 0.29 -5.33
N ALA A 171 14.22 1.09 -5.83
CA ALA A 171 14.43 2.47 -5.40
C ALA A 171 13.24 3.41 -5.71
N HIS A 172 12.31 3.01 -6.58
CA HIS A 172 11.11 3.79 -6.93
C HIS A 172 9.95 3.59 -5.94
N PHE A 173 10.15 2.74 -4.91
CA PHE A 173 9.15 2.46 -3.89
C PHE A 173 9.57 2.96 -2.52
N VAL A 174 8.59 3.08 -1.65
CA VAL A 174 8.76 3.23 -0.20
C VAL A 174 7.77 2.35 0.52
N THR A 175 8.20 1.76 1.63
CA THR A 175 7.32 1.05 2.56
C THR A 175 6.77 2.02 3.59
N GLN A 176 5.46 2.05 3.78
CA GLN A 176 4.80 2.77 4.85
C GLN A 176 4.14 1.78 5.81
N LEU A 177 4.43 1.93 7.10
CA LEU A 177 3.78 1.19 8.19
C LEU A 177 3.06 2.18 9.10
N THR A 178 1.74 2.05 9.23
CA THR A 178 0.93 2.93 10.08
C THR A 178 0.23 2.14 11.17
N ALA A 179 0.52 2.49 12.43
CA ALA A 179 -0.12 1.91 13.62
C ALA A 179 -1.27 2.81 14.08
N ARG A 180 -2.51 2.27 14.10
CA ARG A 180 -3.72 2.98 14.59
C ARG A 180 -4.54 2.06 15.48
N GLY A 181 -4.62 2.35 16.77
CA GLY A 181 -5.31 1.48 17.73
C GLY A 181 -4.74 0.06 17.69
N SER A 182 -5.57 -0.94 17.40
CA SER A 182 -5.17 -2.35 17.22
C SER A 182 -4.68 -2.68 15.81
N GLU A 183 -4.80 -1.76 14.87
CA GLU A 183 -4.48 -1.96 13.45
C GLU A 183 -3.01 -1.67 13.16
N LEU A 184 -2.45 -2.46 12.24
CA LEU A 184 -1.25 -2.15 11.48
C LEU A 184 -1.61 -2.19 9.99
N GLU A 185 -1.44 -1.07 9.35
CA GLU A 185 -1.57 -0.92 7.92
C GLU A 185 -0.17 -0.89 7.30
N TRP A 186 0.05 -1.78 6.36
CA TRP A 186 1.28 -1.87 5.58
C TRP A 186 1.00 -1.53 4.13
N GLU A 187 1.67 -0.50 3.62
CA GLU A 187 1.58 -0.09 2.23
C GLU A 187 2.96 -0.13 1.56
N LEU A 188 3.00 -0.69 0.37
CA LEU A 188 4.11 -0.55 -0.57
C LEU A 188 3.70 0.53 -1.58
N LEU A 189 4.29 1.70 -1.47
CA LEU A 189 3.94 2.86 -2.29
C LEU A 189 4.91 3.00 -3.44
N CYS A 190 4.43 2.89 -4.67
CA CYS A 190 5.17 3.25 -5.86
C CYS A 190 5.21 4.78 -5.97
N LEU A 191 6.37 5.39 -5.75
CA LEU A 191 6.56 6.83 -5.84
C LEU A 191 6.76 7.29 -7.28
N ASP A 192 7.53 6.52 -8.05
CA ASP A 192 7.80 6.79 -9.45
C ASP A 192 7.39 5.60 -10.34
N PRO A 193 6.25 5.67 -11.02
CA PRO A 193 5.78 4.62 -11.91
C PRO A 193 6.38 4.67 -13.32
N ALA A 194 7.17 5.70 -13.66
CA ALA A 194 7.67 5.95 -15.01
C ALA A 194 8.38 4.73 -15.64
N PRO A 195 9.31 4.02 -14.95
CA PRO A 195 9.97 2.84 -15.54
C PRO A 195 9.00 1.69 -15.86
N PHE A 196 7.94 1.55 -15.07
CA PHE A 196 6.95 0.48 -15.27
C PHE A 196 5.97 0.82 -16.39
N VAL A 197 5.65 2.12 -16.55
CA VAL A 197 4.84 2.61 -17.69
C VAL A 197 5.64 2.44 -18.98
N ASP A 198 6.90 2.86 -19.00
CA ASP A 198 7.81 2.68 -20.15
C ASP A 198 7.90 1.21 -20.58
N ALA A 199 8.20 0.31 -19.62
CA ALA A 199 8.26 -1.12 -19.90
C ALA A 199 6.93 -1.69 -20.45
N SER A 200 5.80 -1.17 -20.00
CA SER A 200 4.47 -1.56 -20.48
C SER A 200 4.21 -1.06 -21.90
N LEU A 201 4.60 0.18 -22.21
CA LEU A 201 4.48 0.77 -23.55
C LEU A 201 5.42 0.12 -24.54
N ALA A 202 6.62 -0.28 -24.11
CA ALA A 202 7.61 -0.99 -24.93
C ALA A 202 7.14 -2.39 -25.38
N ALA A 203 6.10 -2.95 -24.78
CA ALA A 203 5.47 -4.17 -25.25
C ALA A 203 4.72 -3.99 -26.59
N GLY A 204 4.36 -2.76 -26.94
CA GLY A 204 3.73 -2.41 -28.20
C GLY A 204 4.73 -1.88 -29.25
N ARG A 205 4.27 -1.79 -30.50
CA ARG A 205 5.04 -1.19 -31.60
C ARG A 205 5.13 0.33 -31.49
N ALA A 206 4.07 0.98 -31.01
CA ALA A 206 3.96 2.42 -30.83
C ALA A 206 2.93 2.77 -29.78
N ALA A 207 3.05 3.99 -29.22
CA ALA A 207 2.07 4.55 -28.30
C ALA A 207 1.80 6.02 -28.66
N ALA A 208 0.54 6.43 -28.61
CA ALA A 208 0.11 7.82 -28.63
C ALA A 208 -0.66 8.13 -27.34
N LEU A 209 -0.10 9.04 -26.56
CA LEU A 209 -0.69 9.51 -25.32
C LEU A 209 -1.22 10.92 -25.56
N PHE A 210 -2.47 11.16 -25.29
CA PHE A 210 -3.10 12.44 -25.56
C PHE A 210 -4.07 12.86 -24.45
N SER A 211 -4.22 14.17 -24.28
CA SER A 211 -5.17 14.80 -23.37
C SER A 211 -5.22 16.28 -23.64
N ALA A 212 -6.28 16.95 -23.26
CA ALA A 212 -6.39 18.40 -23.29
C ALA A 212 -5.42 19.11 -22.31
N THR A 213 -4.86 18.40 -21.31
CA THR A 213 -4.13 18.97 -20.18
C THR A 213 -2.72 18.42 -19.98
N LEU A 214 -2.08 17.84 -21.02
CA LEU A 214 -0.67 17.38 -20.97
C LEU A 214 0.32 18.56 -21.01
N THR A 215 0.16 19.52 -20.13
CA THR A 215 1.00 20.72 -20.04
C THR A 215 1.58 20.85 -18.65
N PRO A 216 2.90 21.07 -18.48
CA PRO A 216 3.93 21.19 -19.54
C PRO A 216 4.38 19.81 -20.09
N PRO A 217 4.67 19.72 -21.40
CA PRO A 217 5.00 18.42 -22.05
C PRO A 217 6.25 17.75 -21.44
N GLY A 218 7.25 18.53 -21.01
CA GLY A 218 8.47 17.99 -20.40
C GLY A 218 8.19 17.21 -19.10
N TYR A 219 7.32 17.70 -18.26
CA TYR A 219 6.87 17.02 -17.04
C TYR A 219 6.22 15.68 -17.38
N TYR A 220 5.22 15.70 -18.28
CA TYR A 220 4.50 14.47 -18.65
C TYR A 220 5.38 13.43 -19.33
N ARG A 221 6.30 13.83 -20.19
CA ARG A 221 7.29 12.90 -20.75
C ARG A 221 8.11 12.19 -19.67
N SER A 222 8.53 12.92 -18.64
CA SER A 222 9.29 12.35 -17.53
C SER A 222 8.43 11.36 -16.72
N VAL A 223 7.27 11.78 -16.21
CA VAL A 223 6.44 10.95 -15.32
C VAL A 223 5.73 9.78 -16.01
N LEU A 224 5.65 9.83 -17.35
CA LEU A 224 5.11 8.75 -18.20
C LEU A 224 6.19 7.80 -18.73
N GLY A 225 7.46 8.02 -18.35
CA GLY A 225 8.56 7.15 -18.76
C GLY A 225 8.94 7.23 -20.24
N CYS A 226 8.59 8.31 -20.93
CA CYS A 226 8.86 8.49 -22.37
C CYS A 226 9.62 9.80 -22.64
N PRO A 227 10.86 9.98 -22.11
CA PRO A 227 11.60 11.24 -22.19
C PRO A 227 11.86 11.70 -23.64
N ASP A 228 12.05 10.76 -24.55
CA ASP A 228 12.36 11.01 -25.96
C ASP A 228 11.12 11.10 -26.86
N ALA A 229 9.91 11.00 -26.29
CA ALA A 229 8.68 11.05 -27.08
C ALA A 229 8.51 12.41 -27.75
N ARG A 230 8.07 12.40 -29.01
CA ARG A 230 7.69 13.62 -29.73
C ARG A 230 6.41 14.21 -29.10
N ALA A 231 6.45 15.47 -28.71
CA ALA A 231 5.26 16.19 -28.28
C ALA A 231 4.70 17.03 -29.43
N VAL A 232 3.38 17.00 -29.58
CA VAL A 232 2.64 17.83 -30.54
C VAL A 232 1.56 18.55 -29.78
N ALA A 233 1.50 19.87 -29.90
CA ALA A 233 0.40 20.69 -29.38
C ALA A 233 -0.51 21.08 -30.55
N LEU A 234 -1.80 20.84 -30.41
CA LEU A 234 -2.83 21.27 -31.35
C LEU A 234 -3.55 22.47 -30.75
N GLU A 235 -3.84 23.44 -31.57
CA GLU A 235 -4.65 24.59 -31.16
C GLU A 235 -6.10 24.18 -30.92
N SER A 236 -6.78 24.93 -30.06
CA SER A 236 -8.21 24.73 -29.82
C SER A 236 -9.01 24.97 -31.12
N PRO A 237 -9.93 24.05 -31.48
CA PRO A 237 -10.84 24.30 -32.59
C PRO A 237 -11.89 25.38 -32.29
N PHE A 238 -11.97 25.81 -31.02
CA PHE A 238 -12.92 26.84 -30.58
C PHE A 238 -12.22 28.20 -30.57
N PRO A 239 -12.70 29.19 -31.35
CA PRO A 239 -12.13 30.52 -31.35
C PRO A 239 -12.22 31.20 -29.96
N PRO A 240 -11.13 31.86 -29.49
CA PRO A 240 -11.10 32.50 -28.17
C PRO A 240 -12.23 33.53 -27.94
N GLU A 241 -12.69 34.18 -28.99
CA GLU A 241 -13.80 35.14 -28.97
C GLU A 241 -15.17 34.54 -28.63
N HIS A 242 -15.29 33.18 -28.71
CA HIS A 242 -16.49 32.47 -28.27
C HIS A 242 -16.47 32.15 -26.77
N LEU A 243 -15.37 32.44 -26.07
CA LEU A 243 -15.26 32.24 -24.62
C LEU A 243 -15.85 33.38 -23.83
N GLY A 244 -16.96 33.18 -23.17
CA GLY A 244 -17.51 34.09 -22.17
C GLY A 244 -17.00 33.75 -20.77
N LEU A 245 -16.28 34.69 -20.13
CA LEU A 245 -15.83 34.56 -18.75
C LEU A 245 -16.71 35.42 -17.85
N TYR A 246 -17.34 34.79 -16.86
CA TYR A 246 -18.20 35.47 -15.89
C TYR A 246 -17.65 35.26 -14.48
N CYS A 247 -17.42 36.34 -13.73
CA CYS A 247 -17.01 36.31 -12.35
C CYS A 247 -18.18 36.65 -11.42
N LEU A 248 -18.44 35.75 -10.48
CA LEU A 248 -19.44 35.95 -9.43
C LEU A 248 -18.72 36.17 -8.10
N PRO A 249 -18.40 37.42 -7.72
CA PRO A 249 -17.57 37.73 -6.56
C PRO A 249 -18.26 37.46 -5.20
N GLY A 250 -19.60 37.31 -5.21
CA GLY A 250 -20.38 37.04 -3.99
C GLY A 250 -20.46 35.56 -3.56
N ILE A 251 -19.87 34.64 -4.32
CA ILE A 251 -19.93 33.20 -4.01
C ILE A 251 -18.56 32.70 -3.57
N SER A 252 -18.48 32.19 -2.34
CA SER A 252 -17.27 31.54 -1.84
C SER A 252 -17.26 30.07 -2.25
N THR A 253 -16.13 29.60 -2.81
CA THR A 253 -15.89 28.18 -3.09
C THR A 253 -15.09 27.48 -1.98
N ARG A 254 -14.73 28.21 -0.92
CA ARG A 254 -13.99 27.64 0.21
C ARG A 254 -14.86 26.63 0.95
N TYR A 255 -14.28 25.47 1.30
CA TYR A 255 -15.00 24.38 1.98
C TYR A 255 -15.69 24.82 3.27
N ARG A 256 -15.05 25.71 4.05
CA ARG A 256 -15.58 26.24 5.31
C ARG A 256 -16.81 27.17 5.15
N ASP A 257 -17.03 27.69 3.95
CA ASP A 257 -18.10 28.63 3.63
C ASP A 257 -19.27 27.92 2.89
N ARG A 258 -19.24 26.58 2.82
CA ARG A 258 -20.32 25.76 2.25
C ARG A 258 -21.29 25.43 3.37
N GLU A 259 -22.51 25.89 3.27
CA GLU A 259 -23.65 25.50 4.09
C GLU A 259 -24.29 24.19 3.56
#